data_3b62ca6f81564dc68caa3d377708dfb0
#
_entry.id   3b62ca6f81564dc68caa3d377708dfb0
#
_cell.length_a   1.000
_cell.length_b   1.000
_cell.length_c   1.000
_cell.angle_alpha   90.00
_cell.angle_beta   90.00
_cell.angle_gamma   90.00
#
_symmetry.space_group_name_H-M   'P 1'
#
loop_
_entity.id
_entity.type
_entity.pdbx_description
1 polymer ?
#
loop_
_entity_poly.entity_id
_entity_poly.type
_entity_poly.pdbx_seq_one_letter_code
_entity_poly.pdbx_strand_id
1 'polypeptide(L)'
;MFVLFIILLFASFIAIGVFAIIAIIKFVQKNSATGKKMLIYTGASIALFFVSFIGLGITAPESETAEGDTTPVTKVVSKETAAEKAEREAKEAEAKLAAEEKAKEEAKEKAKAEKKAKAEARKKALAEKEAKKKAKEKRKQTAITNSKKITFPMLNKAADRYAGEPYYLKGEVVQAMEDGNFTVMRINITQDSWGWTDTVWVELADVTDAVDGDIVEVYGEIFGKHTYDTAIGGSMTLPGIIAEQVKILK
;
A
#
# COMPACT_ATOMS: atom_id res chain seq x y z
N MET A 1 -6.30 33.31 27.44
CA MET A 1 -7.02 32.06 27.19
C MET A 1 -6.92 31.60 25.74
N PHE A 2 -7.10 32.46 24.75
CA PHE A 2 -7.09 32.10 23.32
C PHE A 2 -5.77 31.49 22.81
N VAL A 3 -4.63 32.04 23.21
CA VAL A 3 -3.28 31.55 22.82
C VAL A 3 -3.03 30.14 23.33
N LEU A 4 -3.47 29.82 24.55
CA LEU A 4 -3.30 28.51 25.15
C LEU A 4 -4.12 27.43 24.43
N PHE A 5 -5.27 27.79 23.93
CA PHE A 5 -6.14 26.93 23.12
C PHE A 5 -5.52 26.61 21.76
N ILE A 6 -4.89 27.59 21.11
CA ILE A 6 -4.18 27.42 19.83
C ILE A 6 -2.98 26.48 20.01
N ILE A 7 -2.20 26.64 21.07
CA ILE A 7 -1.06 25.78 21.37
C ILE A 7 -1.49 24.32 21.61
N LEU A 8 -2.60 24.12 22.34
CA LEU A 8 -3.17 22.78 22.58
C LEU A 8 -3.67 22.12 21.30
N LEU A 9 -4.28 22.89 20.39
CA LEU A 9 -4.71 22.42 19.07
C LEU A 9 -3.52 21.98 18.20
N PHE A 10 -2.45 22.78 18.17
CA PHE A 10 -1.22 22.40 17.44
C PHE A 10 -0.53 21.17 18.03
N ALA A 11 -0.45 21.06 19.36
CA ALA A 11 0.12 19.89 20.03
C ALA A 11 -0.68 18.59 19.73
N SER A 12 -2.01 18.70 19.68
CA SER A 12 -2.89 17.59 19.29
C SER A 12 -2.66 17.15 17.83
N PHE A 13 -2.46 18.10 16.90
CA PHE A 13 -2.16 17.80 15.49
C PHE A 13 -0.83 17.09 15.31
N ILE A 14 0.20 17.51 16.03
CA ILE A 14 1.53 16.88 16.01
C ILE A 14 1.44 15.45 16.57
N ALA A 15 0.72 15.24 17.66
CA ALA A 15 0.52 13.92 18.26
C ALA A 15 -0.18 12.95 17.30
N ILE A 16 -1.23 13.40 16.59
CA ILE A 16 -1.94 12.60 15.58
C ILE A 16 -1.00 12.20 14.44
N GLY A 17 -0.16 13.13 13.95
CA GLY A 17 0.84 12.87 12.91
C GLY A 17 1.87 11.82 13.31
N VAL A 18 2.40 11.91 14.54
CA VAL A 18 3.36 10.94 15.09
C VAL A 18 2.72 9.56 15.25
N PHE A 19 1.50 9.47 15.76
CA PHE A 19 0.77 8.21 15.88
C PHE A 19 0.48 7.56 14.51
N ALA A 20 0.14 8.35 13.49
CA ALA A 20 -0.07 7.86 12.13
C ALA A 20 1.24 7.28 11.54
N ILE A 21 2.38 7.93 11.74
CA ILE A 21 3.68 7.44 11.28
C ILE A 21 4.06 6.13 11.99
N ILE A 22 3.88 6.04 13.31
CA ILE A 22 4.14 4.82 14.08
C ILE A 22 3.23 3.67 13.64
N ALA A 23 1.95 3.95 13.35
CA ALA A 23 1.02 2.97 12.83
C ALA A 23 1.44 2.44 11.44
N ILE A 24 1.92 3.32 10.56
CA ILE A 24 2.44 2.94 9.24
C ILE A 24 3.71 2.08 9.37
N ILE A 25 4.64 2.44 10.25
CA ILE A 25 5.86 1.66 10.50
C ILE A 25 5.53 0.27 11.06
N LYS A 26 4.63 0.18 12.04
CA LYS A 26 4.16 -1.11 12.58
C LYS A 26 3.36 -1.93 11.54
N PHE A 27 2.67 -1.27 10.61
CA PHE A 27 1.95 -1.91 9.52
C PHE A 27 2.90 -2.55 8.50
N VAL A 28 3.99 -1.88 8.15
CA VAL A 28 5.03 -2.42 7.25
C VAL A 28 5.78 -3.60 7.89
N GLN A 29 5.88 -3.64 9.21
CA GLN A 29 6.61 -4.69 9.95
C GLN A 29 5.79 -5.92 10.32
N LYS A 30 4.44 -5.91 10.25
CA LYS A 30 3.62 -7.03 10.72
C LYS A 30 2.33 -7.22 9.90
N ASN A 31 2.40 -8.21 9.00
CA ASN A 31 1.30 -9.03 8.45
C ASN A 31 0.06 -8.34 7.81
N SER A 32 -0.15 -8.63 6.52
CA SER A 32 -1.06 -7.92 5.60
C SER A 32 -2.57 -8.08 5.83
N ALA A 33 -3.03 -9.09 6.56
CA ALA A 33 -4.48 -9.38 6.70
C ALA A 33 -5.22 -8.40 7.63
N THR A 34 -4.61 -8.00 8.74
CA THR A 34 -5.20 -7.06 9.70
C THR A 34 -5.12 -5.60 9.22
N GLY A 35 -4.16 -5.31 8.35
CA GLY A 35 -3.89 -3.98 7.83
C GLY A 35 -4.96 -3.45 6.88
N LYS A 36 -5.56 -4.29 6.05
CA LYS A 36 -6.62 -3.86 5.11
C LYS A 36 -7.88 -3.40 5.85
N LYS A 37 -8.25 -4.07 6.95
CA LYS A 37 -9.40 -3.66 7.78
C LYS A 37 -9.13 -2.35 8.52
N MET A 38 -7.91 -2.12 9.01
CA MET A 38 -7.53 -0.90 9.72
C MET A 38 -7.46 0.34 8.81
N LEU A 39 -7.06 0.16 7.54
CA LEU A 39 -7.05 1.24 6.54
C LEU A 39 -8.47 1.75 6.21
N ILE A 40 -9.46 0.85 6.17
CA ILE A 40 -10.87 1.20 5.95
C ILE A 40 -11.42 2.03 7.12
N TYR A 41 -11.07 1.69 8.37
CA TYR A 41 -11.50 2.45 9.55
C TYR A 41 -10.85 3.82 9.66
N THR A 42 -9.57 3.96 9.25
CA THR A 42 -8.88 5.27 9.23
C THR A 42 -9.48 6.18 8.15
N GLY A 43 -9.81 5.65 6.97
CA GLY A 43 -10.50 6.41 5.91
C GLY A 43 -11.90 6.86 6.33
N ALA A 44 -12.67 6.03 7.01
CA ALA A 44 -14.00 6.35 7.53
C ALA A 44 -13.95 7.44 8.62
N SER A 45 -12.93 7.44 9.49
CA SER A 45 -12.75 8.46 10.54
C SER A 45 -12.41 9.83 9.96
N ILE A 46 -11.60 9.89 8.90
CA ILE A 46 -11.26 11.14 8.22
C ILE A 46 -12.49 11.71 7.49
N ALA A 47 -13.30 10.88 6.84
CA ALA A 47 -14.54 11.31 6.19
C ALA A 47 -15.56 11.85 7.20
N LEU A 48 -15.73 11.23 8.36
CA LEU A 48 -16.59 11.71 9.44
C LEU A 48 -16.11 13.04 10.03
N PHE A 49 -14.78 13.25 10.11
CA PHE A 49 -14.21 14.52 10.60
C PHE A 49 -14.52 15.69 9.66
N PHE A 50 -14.42 15.47 8.32
CA PHE A 50 -14.78 16.50 7.34
C PHE A 50 -16.27 16.83 7.34
N VAL A 51 -17.16 15.84 7.50
CA VAL A 51 -18.60 16.07 7.61
C VAL A 51 -18.96 16.88 8.88
N SER A 52 -18.28 16.63 10.00
CA SER A 52 -18.45 17.37 11.26
C SER A 52 -18.00 18.84 11.14
N PHE A 53 -16.94 19.11 10.36
CA PHE A 53 -16.41 20.46 10.18
C PHE A 53 -17.30 21.34 9.29
N ILE A 54 -17.96 20.74 8.29
CA ILE A 54 -18.92 21.45 7.42
C ILE A 54 -20.22 21.76 8.19
N GLY A 55 -20.62 20.91 9.14
CA GLY A 55 -21.81 21.10 9.98
C GLY A 55 -21.69 22.25 11.00
N LEU A 56 -20.47 22.59 11.43
CA LEU A 56 -20.24 23.65 12.44
C LEU A 56 -20.23 25.09 11.85
N GLY A 57 -20.23 25.24 10.53
CA GLY A 57 -20.17 26.55 9.85
C GLY A 57 -21.52 27.20 9.58
N ILE A 58 -22.66 26.54 9.89
CA ILE A 58 -23.99 27.00 9.46
C ILE A 58 -24.87 27.45 10.62
N THR A 59 -24.46 27.29 11.88
CA THR A 59 -25.26 27.79 13.04
C THR A 59 -24.46 28.81 13.82
N ALA A 60 -24.62 30.10 13.43
CA ALA A 60 -24.36 31.20 14.33
C ALA A 60 -25.60 31.36 15.26
N PRO A 61 -25.46 31.40 16.57
CA PRO A 61 -26.60 31.70 17.46
C PRO A 61 -26.97 33.17 17.38
N GLU A 62 -28.20 33.44 17.02
CA GLU A 62 -28.84 34.74 17.30
C GLU A 62 -28.88 34.91 18.81
N SER A 63 -28.32 36.02 19.28
CA SER A 63 -28.44 36.44 20.68
C SER A 63 -29.73 37.21 20.84
N GLU A 64 -30.68 36.61 21.53
CA GLU A 64 -31.82 37.35 22.15
C GLU A 64 -31.25 38.33 23.18
N THR A 65 -31.60 39.59 23.01
CA THR A 65 -31.46 40.62 24.06
C THR A 65 -32.84 41.17 24.43
N ALA A 66 -33.09 41.09 25.70
CA ALA A 66 -34.29 41.54 26.35
C ALA A 66 -34.44 43.10 26.35
N GLU A 67 -35.67 43.49 26.47
CA GLU A 67 -36.28 44.83 26.54
C GLU A 67 -35.61 45.80 27.51
N GLY A 68 -35.70 47.10 27.14
CA GLY A 68 -35.47 48.23 28.04
C GLY A 68 -35.53 49.60 27.38
N ASP A 69 -36.71 50.07 27.17
CA ASP A 69 -37.25 51.42 27.34
C ASP A 69 -36.59 52.73 26.80
N THR A 70 -37.41 53.44 25.98
CA THR A 70 -37.65 54.91 25.79
C THR A 70 -36.53 55.86 25.34
N THR A 71 -36.59 56.45 24.21
CA THR A 71 -37.20 57.68 23.70
C THR A 71 -36.47 58.22 22.45
N PRO A 72 -37.07 59.12 21.63
CA PRO A 72 -36.77 59.20 20.20
C PRO A 72 -35.74 60.28 19.87
N VAL A 73 -34.75 59.96 19.04
CA VAL A 73 -33.91 60.96 18.39
C VAL A 73 -33.90 60.70 16.85
N THR A 74 -34.58 61.63 16.24
CA THR A 74 -34.48 62.24 14.90
C THR A 74 -33.71 61.44 13.84
N LYS A 75 -34.49 60.94 12.90
CA LYS A 75 -34.13 60.36 11.62
C LYS A 75 -33.49 61.41 10.71
N VAL A 76 -32.16 61.42 10.55
CA VAL A 76 -31.51 62.10 9.44
C VAL A 76 -31.40 61.11 8.32
N VAL A 77 -32.33 61.13 7.39
CA VAL A 77 -32.25 60.47 6.13
C VAL A 77 -31.33 61.30 5.24
N SER A 78 -30.06 60.89 5.16
CA SER A 78 -29.16 61.32 4.10
C SER A 78 -29.64 60.66 2.79
N LYS A 79 -30.22 61.44 1.89
CA LYS A 79 -30.54 61.03 0.52
C LYS A 79 -29.23 60.85 -0.21
N GLU A 80 -28.82 59.62 -0.38
CA GLU A 80 -27.75 59.18 -1.30
C GLU A 80 -28.15 59.62 -2.72
N THR A 81 -27.36 60.46 -3.38
CA THR A 81 -27.64 60.95 -4.71
C THR A 81 -27.47 59.80 -5.73
N ALA A 82 -28.28 59.77 -6.79
CA ALA A 82 -28.25 58.76 -7.83
C ALA A 82 -26.86 58.58 -8.45
N ALA A 83 -26.02 59.59 -8.41
CA ALA A 83 -24.64 59.55 -8.89
C ALA A 83 -23.71 58.69 -7.98
N GLU A 84 -23.82 58.82 -6.66
CA GLU A 84 -23.04 58.02 -5.69
C GLU A 84 -23.39 56.54 -5.76
N LYS A 85 -24.68 56.22 -5.96
CA LYS A 85 -25.13 54.84 -6.13
C LYS A 85 -24.57 54.20 -7.42
N ALA A 86 -24.56 54.96 -8.53
CA ALA A 86 -23.99 54.47 -9.81
C ALA A 86 -22.48 54.24 -9.73
N GLU A 87 -21.73 55.08 -9.02
CA GLU A 87 -20.28 54.95 -8.84
C GLU A 87 -19.94 53.75 -7.92
N ARG A 88 -20.75 53.46 -6.92
CA ARG A 88 -20.61 52.31 -6.04
C ARG A 88 -20.90 50.98 -6.75
N GLU A 89 -21.96 50.93 -7.58
CA GLU A 89 -22.30 49.77 -8.39
C GLU A 89 -21.25 49.51 -9.46
N ALA A 90 -20.65 50.53 -10.08
CA ALA A 90 -19.55 50.37 -11.05
C ALA A 90 -18.29 49.85 -10.38
N LYS A 91 -17.88 50.33 -9.23
CA LYS A 91 -16.72 49.83 -8.46
C LYS A 91 -16.92 48.40 -7.97
N GLU A 92 -18.14 48.04 -7.59
CA GLU A 92 -18.47 46.68 -7.15
C GLU A 92 -18.47 45.68 -8.32
N ALA A 93 -18.91 46.11 -9.51
CA ALA A 93 -18.85 45.34 -10.72
C ALA A 93 -17.41 45.07 -11.19
N GLU A 94 -16.54 46.10 -11.15
CA GLU A 94 -15.12 46.00 -11.50
C GLU A 94 -14.36 45.12 -10.51
N ALA A 95 -14.65 45.22 -9.20
CA ALA A 95 -14.07 44.34 -8.18
C ALA A 95 -14.49 42.88 -8.36
N LYS A 96 -15.73 42.61 -8.77
CA LYS A 96 -16.21 41.24 -9.06
C LYS A 96 -15.55 40.66 -10.30
N LEU A 97 -15.38 41.44 -11.37
CA LEU A 97 -14.67 41.01 -12.58
C LEU A 97 -13.20 40.67 -12.29
N ALA A 98 -12.51 41.54 -11.54
CA ALA A 98 -11.13 41.30 -11.14
C ALA A 98 -10.93 40.06 -10.23
N ALA A 99 -11.91 39.79 -9.35
CA ALA A 99 -11.93 38.64 -8.49
C ALA A 99 -12.17 37.32 -9.28
N GLU A 100 -13.07 37.38 -10.27
CA GLU A 100 -13.38 36.24 -11.13
C GLU A 100 -12.19 35.89 -12.05
N GLU A 101 -11.48 36.87 -12.57
CA GLU A 101 -10.31 36.68 -13.41
C GLU A 101 -9.15 36.06 -12.61
N LYS A 102 -8.89 36.53 -11.39
CA LYS A 102 -7.91 35.93 -10.47
C LYS A 102 -8.27 34.49 -10.10
N ALA A 103 -9.53 34.22 -9.81
CA ALA A 103 -10.00 32.87 -9.50
C ALA A 103 -9.84 31.91 -10.68
N LYS A 104 -10.06 32.37 -11.92
CA LYS A 104 -9.85 31.57 -13.14
C LYS A 104 -8.36 31.29 -13.40
N GLU A 105 -7.49 32.25 -13.10
CA GLU A 105 -6.04 32.10 -13.27
C GLU A 105 -5.46 31.13 -12.24
N GLU A 106 -5.83 31.26 -10.98
CA GLU A 106 -5.47 30.30 -9.92
C GLU A 106 -6.00 28.87 -10.19
N ALA A 107 -7.22 28.75 -10.70
CA ALA A 107 -7.76 27.45 -11.08
C ALA A 107 -7.00 26.80 -12.23
N LYS A 108 -6.57 27.58 -13.23
CA LYS A 108 -5.73 27.10 -14.35
C LYS A 108 -4.33 26.69 -13.87
N GLU A 109 -3.74 27.43 -12.96
CA GLU A 109 -2.42 27.14 -12.42
C GLU A 109 -2.44 25.87 -11.55
N LYS A 110 -3.45 25.72 -10.68
CA LYS A 110 -3.69 24.51 -9.90
C LYS A 110 -3.92 23.29 -10.78
N ALA A 111 -4.74 23.40 -11.83
CA ALA A 111 -4.99 22.31 -12.77
C ALA A 111 -3.72 21.91 -13.56
N LYS A 112 -2.85 22.88 -13.88
CA LYS A 112 -1.57 22.65 -14.57
C LYS A 112 -0.56 21.97 -13.66
N ALA A 113 -0.50 22.38 -12.37
CA ALA A 113 0.35 21.79 -11.35
C ALA A 113 -0.08 20.33 -11.04
N GLU A 114 -1.39 20.09 -10.91
CA GLU A 114 -1.93 18.76 -10.67
C GLU A 114 -1.66 17.79 -11.85
N LYS A 115 -1.85 18.25 -13.09
CA LYS A 115 -1.50 17.45 -14.28
C LYS A 115 -0.03 17.10 -14.32
N LYS A 116 0.86 18.05 -13.97
CA LYS A 116 2.31 17.83 -13.93
C LYS A 116 2.71 16.83 -12.86
N ALA A 117 2.16 16.97 -11.64
CA ALA A 117 2.39 16.04 -10.54
C ALA A 117 1.89 14.62 -10.87
N LYS A 118 0.72 14.51 -11.49
CA LYS A 118 0.14 13.22 -11.91
C LYS A 118 0.95 12.53 -13.02
N ALA A 119 1.49 13.30 -13.96
CA ALA A 119 2.36 12.80 -15.02
C ALA A 119 3.72 12.31 -14.46
N GLU A 120 4.29 13.04 -13.50
CA GLU A 120 5.54 12.68 -12.84
C GLU A 120 5.39 11.44 -11.96
N ALA A 121 4.32 11.36 -11.18
CA ALA A 121 3.98 10.17 -10.39
C ALA A 121 3.78 8.93 -11.28
N ARG A 122 3.13 9.08 -12.44
CA ARG A 122 2.96 7.99 -13.42
C ARG A 122 4.28 7.54 -14.04
N LYS A 123 5.17 8.47 -14.37
CA LYS A 123 6.54 8.16 -14.86
C LYS A 123 7.33 7.38 -13.80
N LYS A 124 7.28 7.82 -12.54
CA LYS A 124 7.96 7.18 -11.42
C LYS A 124 7.46 5.76 -11.17
N ALA A 125 6.13 5.57 -11.20
CA ALA A 125 5.52 4.25 -11.05
C ALA A 125 5.85 3.30 -12.21
N LEU A 126 5.93 3.79 -13.45
CA LEU A 126 6.35 3.00 -14.61
C LEU A 126 7.83 2.59 -14.49
N ALA A 127 8.71 3.51 -14.14
CA ALA A 127 10.14 3.23 -13.95
C ALA A 127 10.37 2.20 -12.82
N GLU A 128 9.61 2.29 -11.72
CA GLU A 128 9.68 1.32 -10.62
C GLU A 128 9.21 -0.08 -11.04
N LYS A 129 8.11 -0.17 -11.81
CA LYS A 129 7.64 -1.45 -12.38
C LYS A 129 8.66 -2.09 -13.31
N GLU A 130 9.29 -1.28 -14.14
CA GLU A 130 10.32 -1.76 -15.07
C GLU A 130 11.58 -2.23 -14.35
N ALA A 131 12.01 -1.49 -13.32
CA ALA A 131 13.12 -1.88 -12.48
C ALA A 131 12.84 -3.21 -11.73
N LYS A 132 11.64 -3.37 -11.15
CA LYS A 132 11.20 -4.62 -10.51
C LYS A 132 11.15 -5.79 -11.49
N LYS A 133 10.66 -5.56 -12.72
CA LYS A 133 10.64 -6.59 -13.76
C LYS A 133 12.05 -7.04 -14.15
N LYS A 134 12.97 -6.10 -14.37
CA LYS A 134 14.37 -6.39 -14.68
C LYS A 134 15.08 -7.13 -13.53
N ALA A 135 14.83 -6.72 -12.29
CA ALA A 135 15.37 -7.38 -11.10
C ALA A 135 14.88 -8.83 -10.99
N LYS A 136 13.58 -9.07 -11.19
CA LYS A 136 12.99 -10.41 -11.18
C LYS A 136 13.57 -11.31 -12.27
N GLU A 137 13.75 -10.78 -13.47
CA GLU A 137 14.34 -11.53 -14.59
C GLU A 137 15.79 -11.89 -14.32
N LYS A 138 16.59 -10.94 -13.82
CA LYS A 138 17.98 -11.20 -13.41
C LYS A 138 18.05 -12.28 -12.32
N ARG A 139 17.14 -12.24 -11.33
CA ARG A 139 17.09 -13.25 -10.27
C ARG A 139 16.79 -14.65 -10.81
N LYS A 140 15.83 -14.77 -11.75
CA LYS A 140 15.54 -16.03 -12.46
C LYS A 140 16.75 -16.57 -13.22
N GLN A 141 17.45 -15.70 -13.95
CA GLN A 141 18.65 -16.11 -14.68
C GLN A 141 19.77 -16.58 -13.72
N THR A 142 19.92 -15.92 -12.58
CA THR A 142 20.85 -16.36 -11.53
C THR A 142 20.43 -17.72 -10.97
N ALA A 143 19.13 -17.93 -10.71
CA ALA A 143 18.61 -19.21 -10.21
C ALA A 143 18.91 -20.37 -11.18
N ILE A 144 18.70 -20.17 -12.49
CA ILE A 144 19.03 -21.16 -13.52
C ILE A 144 20.56 -21.45 -13.56
N THR A 145 21.37 -20.40 -13.38
CA THR A 145 22.83 -20.57 -13.36
C THR A 145 23.29 -21.33 -12.12
N ASN A 146 22.71 -21.04 -10.97
CA ASN A 146 23.01 -21.70 -9.71
C ASN A 146 22.61 -23.19 -9.74
N SER A 147 21.44 -23.52 -10.30
CA SER A 147 20.97 -24.91 -10.38
C SER A 147 21.89 -25.82 -11.22
N LYS A 148 22.63 -25.25 -12.15
CA LYS A 148 23.65 -25.98 -12.91
C LYS A 148 24.95 -26.24 -12.12
N LYS A 149 25.21 -25.42 -11.10
CA LYS A 149 26.44 -25.51 -10.28
C LYS A 149 26.19 -26.23 -8.96
N ILE A 150 25.04 -25.96 -8.32
CA ILE A 150 24.65 -26.56 -7.04
C ILE A 150 23.80 -27.79 -7.35
N THR A 151 24.42 -28.95 -7.39
CA THR A 151 23.73 -30.21 -7.68
C THR A 151 23.01 -30.75 -6.45
N PHE A 152 22.04 -31.67 -6.64
CA PHE A 152 21.32 -32.28 -5.53
C PHE A 152 22.27 -32.94 -4.48
N PRO A 153 23.32 -33.68 -4.82
CA PRO A 153 24.24 -34.20 -3.81
C PRO A 153 24.89 -33.09 -2.95
N MET A 154 25.12 -31.92 -3.52
CA MET A 154 25.67 -30.77 -2.76
C MET A 154 24.62 -30.22 -1.81
N LEU A 155 23.37 -30.08 -2.28
CA LEU A 155 22.25 -29.64 -1.45
C LEU A 155 21.97 -30.64 -0.32
N ASN A 156 21.85 -31.89 -0.62
CA ASN A 156 21.58 -32.95 0.36
C ASN A 156 22.66 -33.02 1.45
N LYS A 157 23.92 -32.83 1.07
CA LYS A 157 25.03 -32.78 2.01
C LYS A 157 25.00 -31.54 2.91
N ALA A 158 24.79 -30.37 2.34
CA ALA A 158 25.01 -29.09 3.04
C ALA A 158 24.17 -27.93 2.49
N ALA A 159 22.84 -28.10 2.43
CA ALA A 159 21.93 -27.03 1.93
C ALA A 159 22.12 -25.69 2.64
N ASP A 160 22.42 -25.72 3.94
CA ASP A 160 22.62 -24.51 4.75
C ASP A 160 23.75 -23.60 4.24
N ARG A 161 24.73 -24.17 3.52
CA ARG A 161 25.82 -23.37 2.91
C ARG A 161 25.35 -22.50 1.75
N TYR A 162 24.21 -22.84 1.17
CA TYR A 162 23.63 -22.19 0.00
C TYR A 162 22.39 -21.40 0.37
N ALA A 163 22.09 -21.26 1.66
CA ALA A 163 20.92 -20.50 2.11
C ALA A 163 20.94 -19.06 1.58
N GLY A 164 19.81 -18.60 1.04
CA GLY A 164 19.67 -17.30 0.39
C GLY A 164 20.05 -17.26 -1.11
N GLU A 165 20.65 -18.33 -1.63
CA GLU A 165 20.99 -18.40 -3.06
C GLU A 165 19.72 -18.64 -3.90
N PRO A 166 19.47 -17.85 -4.96
CA PRO A 166 18.41 -18.12 -5.92
C PRO A 166 18.61 -19.48 -6.58
N TYR A 167 17.56 -20.27 -6.64
CA TYR A 167 17.61 -21.61 -7.18
C TYR A 167 16.43 -21.91 -8.10
N TYR A 168 16.67 -22.61 -9.20
CA TYR A 168 15.67 -23.11 -10.13
C TYR A 168 15.64 -24.62 -10.06
N LEU A 169 14.47 -25.22 -10.08
CA LEU A 169 14.30 -26.65 -10.27
C LEU A 169 13.16 -26.92 -11.24
N LYS A 170 13.27 -28.09 -11.90
CA LYS A 170 12.21 -28.75 -12.63
C LYS A 170 12.07 -30.13 -12.07
N GLY A 171 10.85 -30.57 -11.77
CA GLY A 171 10.65 -31.87 -11.18
C GLY A 171 9.21 -32.32 -11.13
N GLU A 172 9.02 -33.56 -10.67
CA GLU A 172 7.72 -34.19 -10.46
C GLU A 172 7.26 -33.96 -9.01
N VAL A 173 6.04 -33.48 -8.84
CA VAL A 173 5.40 -33.34 -7.53
C VAL A 173 5.09 -34.76 -7.00
N VAL A 174 5.68 -35.12 -5.88
CA VAL A 174 5.41 -36.39 -5.18
C VAL A 174 4.30 -36.23 -4.15
N GLN A 175 4.16 -35.04 -3.61
CA GLN A 175 3.09 -34.67 -2.69
C GLN A 175 2.91 -33.16 -2.70
N ALA A 176 1.65 -32.72 -2.72
CA ALA A 176 1.25 -31.33 -2.50
C ALA A 176 0.25 -31.27 -1.34
N MET A 177 0.44 -30.32 -0.42
CA MET A 177 -0.44 -30.09 0.72
C MET A 177 -0.66 -28.59 0.88
N GLU A 178 -1.91 -28.18 1.07
CA GLU A 178 -2.28 -26.79 1.35
C GLU A 178 -2.70 -26.64 2.80
N ASP A 179 -2.28 -25.54 3.41
CA ASP A 179 -2.73 -25.08 4.72
C ASP A 179 -3.05 -23.58 4.64
N GLY A 180 -4.32 -23.28 4.47
CA GLY A 180 -4.81 -21.90 4.28
C GLY A 180 -4.28 -21.28 2.97
N ASN A 181 -3.39 -20.29 3.06
CA ASN A 181 -2.75 -19.59 1.93
C ASN A 181 -1.32 -20.03 1.71
N PHE A 182 -0.98 -21.24 2.09
CA PHE A 182 0.37 -21.76 2.06
C PHE A 182 0.36 -23.16 1.47
N THR A 183 1.28 -23.44 0.55
CA THR A 183 1.44 -24.77 -0.04
C THR A 183 2.80 -25.33 0.27
N VAL A 184 2.83 -26.58 0.69
CA VAL A 184 4.05 -27.38 0.86
C VAL A 184 4.04 -28.47 -0.19
N MET A 185 5.17 -28.63 -0.89
CA MET A 185 5.34 -29.71 -1.87
C MET A 185 6.62 -30.48 -1.61
N ARG A 186 6.58 -31.77 -1.89
CA ARG A 186 7.78 -32.58 -2.09
C ARG A 186 7.94 -32.81 -3.58
N ILE A 187 9.11 -32.50 -4.12
CA ILE A 187 9.36 -32.52 -5.56
C ILE A 187 10.63 -33.35 -5.82
N ASN A 188 10.54 -34.34 -6.68
CA ASN A 188 11.68 -35.08 -7.19
C ASN A 188 12.29 -34.30 -8.35
N ILE A 189 13.60 -34.03 -8.29
CA ILE A 189 14.24 -33.05 -9.20
C ILE A 189 15.26 -33.68 -10.18
N THR A 190 15.58 -34.94 -10.02
CA THR A 190 16.48 -35.65 -10.93
C THR A 190 15.68 -36.67 -11.73
N GLN A 191 15.72 -36.57 -13.06
CA GLN A 191 15.09 -37.55 -13.95
C GLN A 191 16.10 -38.48 -14.55
N ASP A 192 15.87 -39.78 -14.42
CA ASP A 192 16.66 -40.85 -15.04
C ASP A 192 15.77 -41.78 -15.90
N SER A 193 16.31 -42.90 -16.34
CA SER A 193 15.57 -43.89 -17.14
C SER A 193 14.47 -44.63 -16.36
N TRP A 194 14.44 -44.53 -15.04
CA TRP A 194 13.52 -45.22 -14.14
C TRP A 194 12.44 -44.28 -13.57
N GLY A 195 12.60 -43.01 -13.78
CA GLY A 195 11.64 -42.01 -13.30
C GLY A 195 12.29 -40.80 -12.66
N TRP A 196 11.55 -40.16 -11.73
CA TRP A 196 12.01 -39.01 -10.98
C TRP A 196 12.49 -39.42 -9.57
N THR A 197 13.62 -38.86 -9.18
CA THR A 197 14.28 -39.13 -7.89
C THR A 197 14.79 -37.85 -7.28
N ASP A 198 15.45 -37.92 -6.13
CA ASP A 198 16.09 -36.77 -5.45
C ASP A 198 15.10 -35.72 -4.96
N THR A 199 14.44 -36.05 -3.85
CA THR A 199 13.37 -35.23 -3.29
C THR A 199 13.90 -34.00 -2.60
N VAL A 200 13.26 -32.82 -2.87
CA VAL A 200 13.42 -31.58 -2.15
C VAL A 200 12.11 -31.18 -1.51
N TRP A 201 12.18 -30.38 -0.44
CA TRP A 201 11.07 -29.74 0.23
C TRP A 201 10.87 -28.34 -0.36
N VAL A 202 9.66 -28.00 -0.76
CA VAL A 202 9.32 -26.71 -1.37
C VAL A 202 8.17 -26.07 -0.60
N GLU A 203 8.37 -24.83 -0.17
CA GLU A 203 7.36 -24.01 0.49
C GLU A 203 6.97 -22.86 -0.41
N LEU A 204 5.67 -22.64 -0.59
CA LEU A 204 5.10 -21.54 -1.36
C LEU A 204 4.14 -20.75 -0.46
N ALA A 205 4.39 -19.45 -0.27
CA ALA A 205 3.50 -18.55 0.48
C ALA A 205 2.30 -18.11 -0.37
N ASP A 206 1.67 -19.03 -1.09
CA ASP A 206 0.49 -18.88 -1.94
C ASP A 206 -0.12 -20.27 -2.16
N VAL A 207 -1.28 -20.35 -2.82
CA VAL A 207 -1.88 -21.60 -3.28
C VAL A 207 -1.47 -21.90 -4.71
N THR A 208 -1.46 -23.19 -5.09
CA THR A 208 -1.16 -23.63 -6.46
C THR A 208 -2.08 -24.79 -6.85
N ASP A 209 -2.43 -24.85 -8.13
CA ASP A 209 -3.21 -25.97 -8.68
C ASP A 209 -2.34 -27.23 -8.93
N ALA A 210 -1.06 -27.23 -8.52
CA ALA A 210 -0.18 -28.38 -8.69
C ALA A 210 -0.60 -29.54 -7.78
N VAL A 211 -0.71 -30.71 -8.35
CA VAL A 211 -1.06 -31.97 -7.67
C VAL A 211 0.01 -33.04 -7.86
N ASP A 212 -0.11 -34.12 -7.11
CA ASP A 212 0.80 -35.27 -7.21
C ASP A 212 0.85 -35.78 -8.65
N GLY A 213 2.04 -36.03 -9.17
CA GLY A 213 2.33 -36.44 -10.55
C GLY A 213 2.53 -35.27 -11.53
N ASP A 214 2.22 -34.04 -11.18
CA ASP A 214 2.47 -32.90 -12.06
C ASP A 214 3.97 -32.62 -12.20
N ILE A 215 4.36 -32.20 -13.40
CA ILE A 215 5.71 -31.70 -13.66
C ILE A 215 5.67 -30.17 -13.47
N VAL A 216 6.52 -29.66 -12.61
CA VAL A 216 6.57 -28.24 -12.29
C VAL A 216 7.95 -27.62 -12.51
N GLU A 217 7.95 -26.32 -12.82
CA GLU A 217 9.13 -25.46 -12.72
C GLU A 217 8.96 -24.56 -11.50
N VAL A 218 9.99 -24.52 -10.66
CA VAL A 218 10.02 -23.68 -9.47
C VAL A 218 11.20 -22.72 -9.53
N TYR A 219 10.93 -21.45 -9.28
CA TYR A 219 11.91 -20.41 -9.03
C TYR A 219 11.78 -19.97 -7.58
N GLY A 220 12.88 -19.98 -6.85
CA GLY A 220 12.88 -19.65 -5.43
C GLY A 220 14.28 -19.43 -4.89
N GLU A 221 14.44 -19.62 -3.59
CA GLU A 221 15.74 -19.60 -2.94
C GLU A 221 15.90 -20.80 -1.99
N ILE A 222 17.12 -21.23 -1.81
CA ILE A 222 17.47 -22.28 -0.87
C ILE A 222 17.36 -21.72 0.54
N PHE A 223 16.59 -22.34 1.44
CA PHE A 223 16.55 -21.91 2.84
C PHE A 223 17.37 -22.78 3.80
N GLY A 224 17.96 -23.88 3.30
CA GLY A 224 18.75 -24.78 4.09
C GLY A 224 18.12 -26.18 4.17
N LYS A 225 18.42 -26.90 5.25
CA LYS A 225 17.85 -28.23 5.51
C LYS A 225 16.51 -28.11 6.23
N HIS A 226 15.53 -28.87 5.78
CA HIS A 226 14.23 -29.03 6.43
C HIS A 226 14.07 -30.42 6.98
N THR A 227 13.73 -30.55 8.26
CA THR A 227 13.47 -31.84 8.91
C THR A 227 12.01 -31.91 9.32
N TYR A 228 11.33 -32.99 8.98
CA TYR A 228 9.94 -33.25 9.34
C TYR A 228 9.73 -34.69 9.82
N ASP A 229 8.69 -34.90 10.62
CA ASP A 229 8.32 -36.19 11.13
C ASP A 229 7.49 -36.98 10.09
N THR A 230 7.79 -38.27 9.92
CA THR A 230 7.09 -39.15 8.98
C THR A 230 5.93 -39.89 9.67
N ALA A 231 4.89 -40.21 8.92
CA ALA A 231 3.69 -40.89 9.44
C ALA A 231 3.96 -42.29 10.04
N ILE A 232 5.06 -42.94 9.64
CA ILE A 232 5.46 -44.27 10.13
C ILE A 232 6.41 -44.20 11.32
N GLY A 233 6.64 -43.01 11.88
CA GLY A 233 7.63 -42.75 12.93
C GLY A 233 9.02 -42.51 12.40
N GLY A 234 9.76 -41.63 13.05
CA GLY A 234 11.08 -41.17 12.63
C GLY A 234 11.01 -39.81 11.91
N SER A 235 12.17 -39.25 11.59
CA SER A 235 12.29 -37.96 10.91
C SER A 235 13.04 -38.07 9.60
N MET A 236 12.69 -37.23 8.64
CA MET A 236 13.38 -37.10 7.34
C MET A 236 13.89 -35.68 7.16
N THR A 237 15.11 -35.57 6.64
CA THR A 237 15.70 -34.25 6.34
C THR A 237 15.88 -34.11 4.84
N LEU A 238 15.38 -33.06 4.26
CA LEU A 238 15.45 -32.73 2.84
C LEU A 238 16.08 -31.35 2.64
N PRO A 239 16.71 -31.07 1.49
CA PRO A 239 17.00 -29.70 1.09
C PRO A 239 15.72 -28.90 0.92
N GLY A 240 15.67 -27.68 1.48
CA GLY A 240 14.49 -26.83 1.47
C GLY A 240 14.62 -25.64 0.52
N ILE A 241 13.54 -25.35 -0.20
CA ILE A 241 13.41 -24.25 -1.16
C ILE A 241 12.17 -23.43 -0.79
N ILE A 242 12.31 -22.14 -0.61
CA ILE A 242 11.17 -21.19 -0.57
C ILE A 242 10.87 -20.77 -2.00
N ALA A 243 9.71 -21.14 -2.50
CA ALA A 243 9.29 -20.82 -3.86
C ALA A 243 8.76 -19.38 -3.94
N GLU A 244 9.25 -18.63 -4.93
CA GLU A 244 8.68 -17.33 -5.35
C GLU A 244 7.67 -17.52 -6.49
N GLN A 245 7.81 -18.59 -7.26
CA GLN A 245 6.92 -18.93 -8.37
C GLN A 245 6.95 -20.42 -8.65
N VAL A 246 5.78 -21.01 -8.81
CA VAL A 246 5.55 -22.37 -9.31
C VAL A 246 4.82 -22.26 -10.64
N LYS A 247 5.24 -23.06 -11.63
CA LYS A 247 4.61 -23.15 -12.94
C LYS A 247 4.43 -24.63 -13.29
N ILE A 248 3.18 -25.04 -13.50
CA ILE A 248 2.83 -26.40 -13.92
C ILE A 248 3.12 -26.54 -15.42
N LEU A 249 3.81 -27.61 -15.79
CA LEU A 249 4.09 -27.99 -17.17
C LEU A 249 3.12 -29.11 -17.53
N LYS A 250 2.17 -28.84 -18.39
CA LYS A 250 1.24 -29.85 -18.92
C LYS A 250 1.84 -30.55 -20.11
#